data_1f5b86604c8dcbe1ebe7de6bc5037acc
#
_entry.id   1f5b86604c8dcbe1ebe7de6bc5037acc
#
_cell.length_a   1.000
_cell.length_b   1.000
_cell.length_c   1.000
_cell.angle_alpha   90.00
_cell.angle_beta   90.00
_cell.angle_gamma   90.00
#
_symmetry.space_group_name_H-M   'P 1'
#
loop_
_entity.id
_entity.type
_entity.pdbx_description
1 polymer ?
#
loop_
_entity_poly.entity_id
_entity_poly.type
_entity_poly.pdbx_seq_one_letter_code
_entity_poly.pdbx_strand_id
1 'polypeptide(L)'
;MLAYTTSYFARSNYTGIAKFVSGDFGLDKGDIGLLGSVFLYSYALAQLPWGVASDKWGSRRAVGLGVLLTGATLWGFAASSTFNQLLFWRTANGIAAASVYVVMAGALARWFSPKERGFCQSIFAAVGGSVGEGTANLLLPYVALNIASGWRQSTEIVAAIIGAVAVACVIFLRSAPPGQQATERKPFDWSLAKNAQLWCFIFVYSGSIIAIRILPPWLPIYAADIYISRGMPLGRAVISAGVLSTLYLVGRLVGVPLVGFISDRLLVRGISRNALAIGFLLLAAVLFQMMPLGINSTPLLGGIAFLMGLSINMYPLVTTAVSEAFGSQRTSSVMGFLNTFAQLSGASALLISGYLGIALSATPGNAIAEYRGIWLVGIAGCIVSAAGGIVISLATKRHKIFVPLRG
;
A
#
# COMPACT_ATOMS: atom_id res chain seq x y z
N MET A 1 12.98 8.01 -8.26
CA MET A 1 12.78 6.57 -8.26
C MET A 1 13.40 5.93 -7.02
N LEU A 2 14.73 5.94 -6.85
CA LEU A 2 15.43 5.30 -5.71
C LEU A 2 14.85 5.65 -4.33
N ALA A 3 14.62 6.94 -4.02
CA ALA A 3 14.02 7.35 -2.75
C ALA A 3 12.65 6.71 -2.46
N TYR A 4 11.86 6.50 -3.49
CA TYR A 4 10.54 5.86 -3.31
C TYR A 4 10.65 4.33 -3.17
N THR A 5 11.57 3.73 -3.90
CA THR A 5 11.92 2.31 -3.74
C THR A 5 12.39 2.04 -2.32
N THR A 6 13.29 2.87 -1.76
CA THR A 6 13.75 2.73 -0.36
C THR A 6 12.64 2.96 0.65
N SER A 7 11.73 3.90 0.42
CA SER A 7 10.56 4.12 1.29
C SER A 7 9.63 2.91 1.30
N TYR A 8 9.38 2.30 0.13
CA TYR A 8 8.57 1.07 0.05
C TYR A 8 9.30 -0.13 0.63
N PHE A 9 10.60 -0.23 0.43
CA PHE A 9 11.42 -1.25 1.08
C PHE A 9 11.30 -1.15 2.60
N ALA A 10 11.50 0.04 3.18
CA ALA A 10 11.37 0.28 4.60
C ALA A 10 9.98 -0.02 5.16
N ARG A 11 8.94 0.22 4.38
CA ARG A 11 7.57 -0.13 4.73
C ARG A 11 7.36 -1.64 4.76
N SER A 12 7.91 -2.35 3.77
CA SER A 12 7.70 -3.78 3.56
C SER A 12 8.77 -4.65 4.23
N ASN A 13 9.85 -4.06 4.79
CA ASN A 13 10.92 -4.83 5.46
C ASN A 13 10.36 -5.75 6.54
N TYR A 14 9.43 -5.23 7.33
CA TYR A 14 8.78 -5.96 8.40
C TYR A 14 8.09 -7.24 7.90
N THR A 15 7.36 -7.18 6.77
CA THR A 15 6.67 -8.35 6.23
C THR A 15 7.63 -9.44 5.78
N GLY A 16 8.77 -9.07 5.20
CA GLY A 16 9.82 -10.00 4.78
C GLY A 16 10.48 -10.73 5.94
N ILE A 17 10.59 -10.09 7.11
CA ILE A 17 11.24 -10.68 8.31
C ILE A 17 10.26 -11.00 9.43
N ALA A 18 8.95 -10.84 9.22
CA ALA A 18 7.93 -10.97 10.26
C ALA A 18 8.03 -12.29 11.04
N LYS A 19 8.33 -13.40 10.35
CA LYS A 19 8.49 -14.71 10.99
C LYS A 19 9.69 -14.79 11.93
N PHE A 20 10.79 -14.14 11.60
CA PHE A 20 11.96 -14.09 12.48
C PHE A 20 11.70 -13.19 13.69
N VAL A 21 11.09 -12.02 13.46
CA VAL A 21 10.73 -11.08 14.54
C VAL A 21 9.70 -11.71 15.47
N SER A 22 8.66 -12.36 14.93
CA SER A 22 7.65 -13.01 15.75
C SER A 22 8.21 -14.18 16.56
N GLY A 23 9.17 -14.92 16.02
CA GLY A 23 9.88 -15.97 16.75
C GLY A 23 10.71 -15.43 17.93
N ASP A 24 11.47 -14.33 17.71
CA ASP A 24 12.33 -13.74 18.74
C ASP A 24 11.55 -13.10 19.90
N PHE A 25 10.41 -12.53 19.63
CA PHE A 25 9.61 -11.77 20.61
C PHE A 25 8.34 -12.53 21.06
N GLY A 26 8.07 -13.72 20.54
CA GLY A 26 6.86 -14.49 20.84
C GLY A 26 5.57 -13.80 20.39
N LEU A 27 5.61 -13.07 19.26
CA LEU A 27 4.48 -12.27 18.79
C LEU A 27 3.40 -13.14 18.16
N ASP A 28 2.16 -12.82 18.50
CA ASP A 28 0.98 -13.38 17.85
C ASP A 28 0.54 -12.60 16.59
N LYS A 29 -0.53 -13.04 15.94
CA LYS A 29 -1.06 -12.36 14.74
C LYS A 29 -1.63 -10.97 15.02
N GLY A 30 -2.15 -10.73 16.24
CA GLY A 30 -2.61 -9.43 16.68
C GLY A 30 -1.47 -8.43 16.78
N ASP A 31 -0.35 -8.85 17.38
CA ASP A 31 0.88 -8.06 17.49
C ASP A 31 1.46 -7.74 16.10
N ILE A 32 1.47 -8.75 15.21
CA ILE A 32 1.91 -8.56 13.83
C ILE A 32 1.02 -7.54 13.09
N GLY A 33 -0.30 -7.66 13.25
CA GLY A 33 -1.25 -6.71 12.69
C GLY A 33 -1.10 -5.31 13.27
N LEU A 34 -0.84 -5.20 14.58
CA LEU A 34 -0.60 -3.94 15.28
C LEU A 34 0.67 -3.25 14.77
N LEU A 35 1.80 -3.97 14.67
CA LEU A 35 3.05 -3.45 14.11
C LEU A 35 2.91 -2.93 12.68
N GLY A 36 2.11 -3.62 11.86
CA GLY A 36 1.81 -3.16 10.52
C GLY A 36 0.92 -1.91 10.50
N SER A 37 -0.12 -1.87 11.34
CA SER A 37 -1.10 -0.79 11.35
C SER A 37 -0.59 0.51 11.96
N VAL A 38 0.23 0.47 13.02
CA VAL A 38 0.83 1.70 13.60
C VAL A 38 1.70 2.44 12.60
N PHE A 39 2.43 1.71 11.74
CA PHE A 39 3.14 2.31 10.62
C PHE A 39 2.18 3.01 9.64
N LEU A 40 1.08 2.36 9.27
CA LEU A 40 0.14 2.91 8.30
C LEU A 40 -0.62 4.14 8.84
N TYR A 41 -1.03 4.12 10.10
CA TYR A 41 -1.66 5.27 10.76
C TYR A 41 -0.70 6.47 10.83
N SER A 42 0.51 6.24 11.33
CA SER A 42 1.51 7.29 11.45
C SER A 42 1.93 7.83 10.07
N TYR A 43 2.05 6.96 9.07
CA TYR A 43 2.29 7.33 7.68
C TYR A 43 1.17 8.22 7.12
N ALA A 44 -0.11 7.85 7.34
CA ALA A 44 -1.24 8.62 6.84
C ALA A 44 -1.30 10.02 7.47
N LEU A 45 -1.13 10.11 8.80
CA LEU A 45 -1.15 11.37 9.53
C LEU A 45 0.04 12.29 9.19
N ALA A 46 1.21 11.72 8.92
CA ALA A 46 2.41 12.49 8.63
C ALA A 46 2.47 13.04 7.20
N GLN A 47 1.62 12.61 6.28
CA GLN A 47 1.63 13.08 4.89
C GLN A 47 1.40 14.60 4.80
N LEU A 48 0.45 15.14 5.57
CA LEU A 48 0.15 16.57 5.56
C LEU A 48 1.31 17.42 6.11
N PRO A 49 1.88 17.14 7.30
CA PRO A 49 3.08 17.82 7.79
C PRO A 49 4.25 17.81 6.81
N TRP A 50 4.52 16.67 6.16
CA TRP A 50 5.60 16.59 5.17
C TRP A 50 5.30 17.38 3.89
N GLY A 51 4.04 17.46 3.47
CA GLY A 51 3.61 18.33 2.39
C GLY A 51 3.96 19.80 2.69
N VAL A 52 3.55 20.28 3.88
CA VAL A 52 3.85 21.65 4.33
C VAL A 52 5.36 21.88 4.49
N ALA A 53 6.09 20.93 5.06
CA ALA A 53 7.55 21.01 5.18
C ALA A 53 8.23 21.12 3.83
N SER A 54 7.77 20.34 2.84
CA SER A 54 8.27 20.41 1.45
C SER A 54 8.04 21.76 0.80
N ASP A 55 6.92 22.41 1.07
CA ASP A 55 6.61 23.73 0.52
C ASP A 55 7.54 24.81 1.13
N LYS A 56 7.91 24.67 2.41
CA LYS A 56 8.83 25.60 3.11
C LYS A 56 10.32 25.33 2.83
N TRP A 57 10.75 24.07 2.88
CA TRP A 57 12.17 23.69 2.82
C TRP A 57 12.64 23.26 1.43
N GLY A 58 11.69 23.05 0.51
CA GLY A 58 11.92 22.48 -0.81
C GLY A 58 12.01 20.96 -0.79
N SER A 59 11.69 20.35 -1.94
CA SER A 59 11.61 18.89 -2.07
C SER A 59 12.92 18.18 -1.75
N ARG A 60 14.06 18.78 -2.10
CA ARG A 60 15.39 18.21 -1.85
C ARG A 60 15.65 17.95 -0.37
N ARG A 61 15.44 18.96 0.48
CA ARG A 61 15.69 18.86 1.93
C ARG A 61 14.66 17.96 2.60
N ALA A 62 13.39 18.09 2.22
CA ALA A 62 12.31 17.28 2.81
C ALA A 62 12.46 15.79 2.50
N VAL A 63 12.77 15.40 1.25
CA VAL A 63 13.03 14.00 0.89
C VAL A 63 14.31 13.49 1.54
N GLY A 64 15.42 14.27 1.47
CA GLY A 64 16.70 13.87 2.06
C GLY A 64 16.57 13.58 3.56
N LEU A 65 15.94 14.50 4.32
CA LEU A 65 15.69 14.33 5.75
C LEU A 65 14.76 13.12 6.01
N GLY A 66 13.68 12.98 5.26
CA GLY A 66 12.73 11.88 5.45
C GLY A 66 13.34 10.52 5.16
N VAL A 67 14.16 10.39 4.10
CA VAL A 67 14.88 9.14 3.80
C VAL A 67 15.94 8.85 4.87
N LEU A 68 16.65 9.87 5.36
CA LEU A 68 17.62 9.72 6.46
C LEU A 68 16.95 9.21 7.73
N LEU A 69 15.84 9.84 8.14
CA LEU A 69 15.04 9.40 9.29
C LEU A 69 14.48 7.99 9.09
N THR A 70 14.11 7.63 7.86
CA THR A 70 13.67 6.25 7.54
C THR A 70 14.78 5.24 7.82
N GLY A 71 16.02 5.51 7.43
CA GLY A 71 17.17 4.66 7.77
C GLY A 71 17.43 4.60 9.29
N ALA A 72 17.44 5.75 9.96
CA ALA A 72 17.67 5.84 11.40
C ALA A 72 16.60 5.07 12.22
N THR A 73 15.34 5.17 11.83
CA THR A 73 14.25 4.46 12.51
C THR A 73 14.27 2.95 12.24
N LEU A 74 14.77 2.50 11.10
CA LEU A 74 15.02 1.08 10.84
C LEU A 74 16.18 0.53 11.70
N TRP A 75 17.22 1.32 11.89
CA TRP A 75 18.30 0.96 12.81
C TRP A 75 17.77 0.80 14.24
N GLY A 76 16.97 1.76 14.73
CA GLY A 76 16.32 1.66 16.02
C GLY A 76 15.39 0.44 16.14
N PHE A 77 14.67 0.10 15.06
CA PHE A 77 13.86 -1.13 15.00
C PHE A 77 14.73 -2.39 15.16
N ALA A 78 15.86 -2.47 14.47
CA ALA A 78 16.80 -3.59 14.61
C ALA A 78 17.40 -3.71 16.01
N ALA A 79 17.68 -2.59 16.66
CA ALA A 79 18.22 -2.52 18.01
C ALA A 79 17.19 -2.79 19.13
N SER A 80 15.92 -2.98 18.79
CA SER A 80 14.86 -3.17 19.78
C SER A 80 15.01 -4.47 20.57
N SER A 81 14.79 -4.40 21.88
CA SER A 81 14.80 -5.53 22.81
C SER A 81 13.42 -5.82 23.42
N THR A 82 12.45 -4.92 23.24
CA THR A 82 11.07 -5.07 23.73
C THR A 82 10.05 -4.77 22.63
N PHE A 83 8.85 -5.34 22.78
CA PHE A 83 7.75 -5.09 21.85
C PHE A 83 7.36 -3.60 21.77
N ASN A 84 7.39 -2.89 22.92
CA ASN A 84 7.08 -1.46 22.95
C ASN A 84 8.11 -0.63 22.16
N GLN A 85 9.39 -1.03 22.16
CA GLN A 85 10.41 -0.40 21.31
C GLN A 85 10.18 -0.69 19.83
N LEU A 86 9.77 -1.90 19.47
CA LEU A 86 9.36 -2.21 18.09
C LEU A 86 8.21 -1.32 17.65
N LEU A 87 7.15 -1.15 18.46
CA LEU A 87 6.02 -0.27 18.18
C LEU A 87 6.44 1.19 18.03
N PHE A 88 7.29 1.69 18.92
CA PHE A 88 7.81 3.06 18.86
C PHE A 88 8.56 3.31 17.54
N TRP A 89 9.55 2.47 17.24
CA TRP A 89 10.35 2.63 16.03
C TRP A 89 9.55 2.40 14.76
N ARG A 90 8.55 1.52 14.79
CA ARG A 90 7.66 1.29 13.67
C ARG A 90 6.76 2.50 13.40
N THR A 91 6.26 3.15 14.45
CA THR A 91 5.51 4.40 14.37
C THR A 91 6.39 5.53 13.81
N ALA A 92 7.59 5.71 14.34
CA ALA A 92 8.55 6.70 13.87
C ALA A 92 8.93 6.46 12.39
N ASN A 93 9.08 5.19 11.99
CA ASN A 93 9.36 4.81 10.60
C ASN A 93 8.22 5.19 9.65
N GLY A 94 6.96 5.02 10.08
CA GLY A 94 5.80 5.47 9.30
C GLY A 94 5.79 6.99 9.08
N ILE A 95 6.09 7.77 10.13
CA ILE A 95 6.23 9.23 10.03
C ILE A 95 7.32 9.61 9.02
N ALA A 96 8.49 9.00 9.12
CA ALA A 96 9.62 9.29 8.25
C ALA A 96 9.34 8.94 6.78
N ALA A 97 8.82 7.72 6.53
CA ALA A 97 8.55 7.21 5.19
C ALA A 97 7.46 8.01 4.44
N ALA A 98 6.56 8.68 5.15
CA ALA A 98 5.50 9.50 4.56
C ALA A 98 6.04 10.68 3.73
N SER A 99 7.26 11.16 4.03
CA SER A 99 7.90 12.27 3.32
C SER A 99 8.06 12.02 1.84
N VAL A 100 8.42 10.81 1.44
CA VAL A 100 8.88 10.55 0.07
C VAL A 100 7.75 10.65 -0.94
N TYR A 101 6.61 9.98 -0.72
CA TYR A 101 5.54 9.94 -1.71
C TYR A 101 4.94 11.34 -1.97
N VAL A 102 4.55 12.03 -0.90
CA VAL A 102 3.87 13.33 -1.00
C VAL A 102 4.77 14.39 -1.62
N VAL A 103 6.03 14.43 -1.16
CA VAL A 103 7.01 15.42 -1.63
C VAL A 103 7.40 15.15 -3.09
N MET A 104 7.63 13.88 -3.46
CA MET A 104 8.01 13.54 -4.83
C MET A 104 6.84 13.68 -5.80
N ALA A 105 5.61 13.39 -5.41
CA ALA A 105 4.44 13.67 -6.24
C ALA A 105 4.33 15.17 -6.56
N GLY A 106 4.58 16.04 -5.58
CA GLY A 106 4.64 17.47 -5.76
C GLY A 106 5.83 17.92 -6.63
N ALA A 107 7.00 17.29 -6.48
CA ALA A 107 8.17 17.56 -7.30
C ALA A 107 7.92 17.16 -8.77
N LEU A 108 7.42 15.95 -9.03
CA LEU A 108 7.07 15.48 -10.38
C LEU A 108 6.08 16.41 -11.08
N ALA A 109 5.11 16.95 -10.32
CA ALA A 109 4.15 17.91 -10.85
C ALA A 109 4.79 19.24 -11.31
N ARG A 110 5.96 19.59 -10.77
CA ARG A 110 6.72 20.78 -11.20
C ARG A 110 7.66 20.51 -12.37
N TRP A 111 8.20 19.28 -12.47
CA TRP A 111 9.19 18.93 -13.50
C TRP A 111 8.57 18.51 -14.82
N PHE A 112 7.35 17.94 -14.79
CA PHE A 112 6.71 17.37 -15.97
C PHE A 112 5.47 18.15 -16.39
N SER A 113 5.27 18.29 -17.70
CA SER A 113 4.09 18.92 -18.28
C SER A 113 2.80 18.17 -17.89
N PRO A 114 1.62 18.82 -17.90
CA PRO A 114 0.34 18.16 -17.60
C PRO A 114 0.09 16.89 -18.44
N LYS A 115 0.60 16.85 -19.68
CA LYS A 115 0.44 15.69 -20.59
C LYS A 115 1.27 14.47 -20.17
N GLU A 116 2.46 14.70 -19.58
CA GLU A 116 3.42 13.64 -19.19
C GLU A 116 3.30 13.25 -17.71
N ARG A 117 2.76 14.14 -16.90
CA ARG A 117 2.69 14.01 -15.42
C ARG A 117 2.02 12.73 -14.97
N GLY A 118 0.90 12.35 -15.59
CA GLY A 118 0.17 11.13 -15.27
C GLY A 118 1.02 9.88 -15.49
N PHE A 119 1.69 9.80 -16.63
CA PHE A 119 2.58 8.69 -16.96
C PHE A 119 3.78 8.61 -16.00
N CYS A 120 4.45 9.73 -15.74
CA CYS A 120 5.59 9.77 -14.81
C CYS A 120 5.21 9.40 -13.38
N GLN A 121 4.05 9.87 -12.88
CA GLN A 121 3.53 9.50 -11.56
C GLN A 121 3.16 8.02 -11.50
N SER A 122 2.58 7.46 -12.57
CA SER A 122 2.22 6.04 -12.63
C SER A 122 3.46 5.15 -12.59
N ILE A 123 4.50 5.46 -13.37
CA ILE A 123 5.78 4.74 -13.33
C ILE A 123 6.43 4.87 -11.94
N PHE A 124 6.47 6.09 -11.40
CA PHE A 124 7.03 6.35 -10.08
C PHE A 124 6.34 5.48 -9.01
N ALA A 125 5.02 5.45 -8.99
CA ALA A 125 4.25 4.71 -8.01
C ALA A 125 4.29 3.18 -8.24
N ALA A 126 4.10 2.72 -9.47
CA ALA A 126 4.03 1.29 -9.79
C ALA A 126 5.40 0.62 -9.69
N VAL A 127 6.41 1.14 -10.38
CA VAL A 127 7.75 0.53 -10.43
C VAL A 127 8.47 0.71 -9.10
N GLY A 128 8.54 1.95 -8.58
CA GLY A 128 9.22 2.21 -7.30
C GLY A 128 8.61 1.44 -6.13
N GLY A 129 7.27 1.37 -6.08
CA GLY A 129 6.55 0.61 -5.07
C GLY A 129 6.77 -0.90 -5.19
N SER A 130 6.59 -1.47 -6.38
CA SER A 130 6.72 -2.92 -6.58
C SER A 130 8.15 -3.41 -6.42
N VAL A 131 9.14 -2.65 -6.91
CA VAL A 131 10.56 -3.00 -6.72
C VAL A 131 10.93 -2.95 -5.25
N GLY A 132 10.54 -1.89 -4.51
CA GLY A 132 10.85 -1.79 -3.08
C GLY A 132 10.23 -2.91 -2.26
N GLU A 133 8.95 -3.21 -2.50
CA GLU A 133 8.23 -4.28 -1.82
C GLU A 133 8.77 -5.67 -2.16
N GLY A 134 9.03 -5.94 -3.45
CA GLY A 134 9.57 -7.21 -3.92
C GLY A 134 10.98 -7.48 -3.37
N THR A 135 11.83 -6.45 -3.39
CA THR A 135 13.17 -6.53 -2.83
C THR A 135 13.13 -6.81 -1.32
N ALA A 136 12.22 -6.17 -0.58
CA ALA A 136 12.07 -6.43 0.86
C ALA A 136 11.65 -7.88 1.14
N ASN A 137 10.69 -8.41 0.39
CA ASN A 137 10.17 -9.75 0.62
C ASN A 137 11.11 -10.87 0.15
N LEU A 138 11.99 -10.61 -0.82
CA LEU A 138 12.95 -11.59 -1.35
C LEU A 138 14.33 -11.47 -0.72
N LEU A 139 14.89 -10.25 -0.78
CA LEU A 139 16.30 -10.03 -0.48
C LEU A 139 16.54 -10.03 1.03
N LEU A 140 15.62 -9.48 1.81
CA LEU A 140 15.84 -9.33 3.25
C LEU A 140 15.91 -10.68 3.97
N PRO A 141 15.00 -11.64 3.76
CA PRO A 141 15.14 -12.99 4.33
C PRO A 141 16.39 -13.70 3.83
N TYR A 142 16.74 -13.53 2.56
CA TYR A 142 17.95 -14.13 1.99
C TYR A 142 19.21 -13.59 2.66
N VAL A 143 19.31 -12.27 2.82
CA VAL A 143 20.44 -11.61 3.51
C VAL A 143 20.49 -12.04 4.97
N ALA A 144 19.34 -12.12 5.66
CA ALA A 144 19.27 -12.54 7.07
C ALA A 144 19.79 -13.95 7.31
N LEU A 145 19.62 -14.86 6.33
CA LEU A 145 19.99 -16.27 6.46
C LEU A 145 21.37 -16.63 5.93
N ASN A 146 21.86 -15.90 4.91
CA ASN A 146 23.07 -16.30 4.17
C ASN A 146 24.24 -15.32 4.29
N ILE A 147 23.98 -14.06 4.63
CA ILE A 147 25.00 -12.99 4.64
C ILE A 147 25.15 -12.38 6.02
N ALA A 148 24.04 -12.13 6.71
CA ALA A 148 23.98 -11.50 8.02
C ALA A 148 23.81 -12.53 9.14
N SER A 149 24.08 -12.12 10.38
CA SER A 149 23.84 -12.94 11.58
C SER A 149 22.38 -12.81 12.06
N GLY A 150 21.42 -12.93 11.13
CA GLY A 150 19.99 -12.85 11.42
C GLY A 150 19.30 -11.57 10.94
N TRP A 151 18.02 -11.42 11.29
CA TRP A 151 17.15 -10.35 10.80
C TRP A 151 17.58 -8.95 11.29
N ARG A 152 18.19 -8.85 12.48
CA ARG A 152 18.67 -7.57 13.04
C ARG A 152 19.75 -6.98 12.16
N GLN A 153 20.83 -7.73 11.91
CA GLN A 153 21.94 -7.29 11.09
C GLN A 153 21.50 -7.06 9.63
N SER A 154 20.59 -7.87 9.09
CA SER A 154 20.06 -7.63 7.74
C SER A 154 19.29 -6.30 7.66
N THR A 155 18.55 -5.94 8.72
CA THR A 155 17.85 -4.66 8.80
C THR A 155 18.80 -3.47 8.96
N GLU A 156 19.91 -3.64 9.72
CA GLU A 156 20.98 -2.63 9.86
C GLU A 156 21.69 -2.36 8.53
N ILE A 157 22.02 -3.41 7.77
CA ILE A 157 22.61 -3.28 6.42
C ILE A 157 21.69 -2.44 5.53
N VAL A 158 20.39 -2.73 5.55
CA VAL A 158 19.41 -1.97 4.77
C VAL A 158 19.30 -0.53 5.27
N ALA A 159 19.29 -0.30 6.57
CA ALA A 159 19.28 1.02 7.16
C ALA A 159 20.47 1.86 6.67
N ALA A 160 21.67 1.26 6.61
CA ALA A 160 22.87 1.91 6.08
C ALA A 160 22.73 2.25 4.57
N ILE A 161 22.20 1.33 3.77
CA ILE A 161 21.92 1.57 2.34
C ILE A 161 20.93 2.73 2.16
N ILE A 162 19.87 2.76 2.96
CA ILE A 162 18.90 3.86 2.93
C ILE A 162 19.56 5.19 3.33
N GLY A 163 20.46 5.17 4.32
CA GLY A 163 21.27 6.33 4.68
C GLY A 163 22.13 6.84 3.51
N ALA A 164 22.78 5.96 2.77
CA ALA A 164 23.52 6.32 1.57
C ALA A 164 22.60 6.92 0.48
N VAL A 165 21.41 6.36 0.28
CA VAL A 165 20.41 6.94 -0.65
C VAL A 165 19.93 8.31 -0.16
N ALA A 166 19.82 8.56 1.14
CA ALA A 166 19.48 9.87 1.69
C ALA A 166 20.55 10.92 1.30
N VAL A 167 21.81 10.58 1.47
CA VAL A 167 22.95 11.44 1.04
C VAL A 167 22.87 11.71 -0.46
N ALA A 168 22.66 10.67 -1.28
CA ALA A 168 22.49 10.83 -2.73
C ALA A 168 21.29 11.73 -3.07
N CYS A 169 20.17 11.63 -2.36
CA CYS A 169 19.03 12.53 -2.55
C CYS A 169 19.38 13.98 -2.23
N VAL A 170 20.13 14.23 -1.16
CA VAL A 170 20.57 15.58 -0.80
C VAL A 170 21.55 16.15 -1.84
N ILE A 171 22.38 15.33 -2.45
CA ILE A 171 23.37 15.78 -3.44
C ILE A 171 22.70 16.01 -4.82
N PHE A 172 21.95 15.04 -5.31
CA PHE A 172 21.50 14.99 -6.71
C PHE A 172 20.07 15.51 -6.95
N LEU A 173 19.19 15.49 -5.92
CA LEU A 173 17.82 15.92 -6.12
C LEU A 173 17.73 17.45 -6.27
N ARG A 174 17.02 17.93 -7.29
CA ARG A 174 16.70 19.33 -7.48
C ARG A 174 15.24 19.59 -7.14
N SER A 175 14.97 20.67 -6.39
CA SER A 175 13.62 20.94 -5.85
C SER A 175 12.62 21.39 -6.91
N ALA A 176 13.05 22.16 -7.88
CA ALA A 176 12.22 22.64 -8.99
C ALA A 176 13.11 23.08 -10.18
N PRO A 177 12.56 23.16 -11.40
CA PRO A 177 13.22 23.83 -12.52
C PRO A 177 13.50 25.30 -12.19
N PRO A 178 14.60 25.88 -12.72
CA PRO A 178 14.88 27.32 -12.56
C PRO A 178 13.71 28.16 -13.10
N GLY A 179 13.24 29.14 -12.31
CA GLY A 179 12.21 30.09 -12.73
C GLY A 179 10.76 29.68 -12.50
N GLN A 180 10.48 28.47 -12.01
CA GLN A 180 9.11 28.09 -11.64
C GLN A 180 8.81 28.46 -10.18
N GLN A 181 7.87 29.36 -9.98
CA GLN A 181 7.27 29.60 -8.66
C GLN A 181 6.35 28.45 -8.26
N ALA A 182 6.27 28.18 -6.96
CA ALA A 182 5.33 27.21 -6.42
C ALA A 182 3.90 27.64 -6.80
N THR A 183 3.19 26.80 -7.54
CA THR A 183 1.79 27.04 -7.85
C THR A 183 1.02 27.00 -6.54
N GLU A 184 0.35 28.09 -6.17
CA GLU A 184 -0.51 28.15 -5.00
C GLU A 184 -1.52 27.00 -5.06
N ARG A 185 -1.48 26.12 -4.06
CA ARG A 185 -2.49 25.08 -3.91
C ARG A 185 -3.76 25.71 -3.35
N LYS A 186 -4.82 25.67 -4.12
CA LYS A 186 -6.14 26.04 -3.56
C LYS A 186 -6.46 25.07 -2.43
N PRO A 187 -6.90 25.55 -1.26
CA PRO A 187 -7.33 24.69 -0.17
C PRO A 187 -8.47 23.79 -0.61
N PHE A 188 -8.64 22.66 0.07
CA PHE A 188 -9.75 21.75 -0.18
C PHE A 188 -11.08 22.47 0.07
N ASP A 189 -11.95 22.42 -0.91
CA ASP A 189 -13.29 22.98 -0.78
C ASP A 189 -14.17 21.99 0.04
N TRP A 190 -14.42 22.34 1.29
CA TRP A 190 -15.21 21.53 2.22
C TRP A 190 -16.65 21.33 1.77
N SER A 191 -17.18 22.14 0.85
CA SER A 191 -18.50 21.90 0.26
C SER A 191 -18.56 20.58 -0.49
N LEU A 192 -17.43 20.11 -1.05
CA LEU A 192 -17.31 18.82 -1.72
C LEU A 192 -17.55 17.62 -0.79
N ALA A 193 -17.32 17.76 0.51
CA ALA A 193 -17.62 16.72 1.49
C ALA A 193 -19.12 16.37 1.59
N LYS A 194 -19.99 17.27 1.14
CA LYS A 194 -21.45 17.04 1.03
C LYS A 194 -21.85 16.32 -0.26
N ASN A 195 -20.92 16.14 -1.21
CA ASN A 195 -21.20 15.52 -2.50
C ASN A 195 -21.25 13.99 -2.37
N ALA A 196 -22.43 13.39 -2.61
CA ALA A 196 -22.61 11.94 -2.54
C ALA A 196 -21.68 11.16 -3.50
N GLN A 197 -21.36 11.73 -4.67
CA GLN A 197 -20.47 11.11 -5.63
C GLN A 197 -19.03 10.97 -5.08
N LEU A 198 -18.58 11.95 -4.28
CA LEU A 198 -17.29 11.85 -3.60
C LEU A 198 -17.25 10.65 -2.64
N TRP A 199 -18.31 10.45 -1.87
CA TRP A 199 -18.41 9.30 -0.95
C TRP A 199 -18.46 7.96 -1.70
N CYS A 200 -19.12 7.91 -2.87
CA CYS A 200 -19.07 6.73 -3.73
C CYS A 200 -17.62 6.37 -4.09
N PHE A 201 -16.82 7.34 -4.51
CA PHE A 201 -15.40 7.11 -4.81
C PHE A 201 -14.60 6.73 -3.56
N ILE A 202 -14.89 7.33 -2.39
CA ILE A 202 -14.25 6.98 -1.11
C ILE A 202 -14.51 5.50 -0.79
N PHE A 203 -15.75 5.03 -0.84
CA PHE A 203 -16.08 3.62 -0.58
C PHE A 203 -15.36 2.68 -1.54
N VAL A 204 -15.48 2.92 -2.85
CA VAL A 204 -14.85 2.06 -3.87
C VAL A 204 -13.34 2.02 -3.72
N TYR A 205 -12.71 3.17 -3.49
CA TYR A 205 -11.25 3.22 -3.33
C TYR A 205 -10.79 2.62 -2.00
N SER A 206 -11.55 2.80 -0.92
CA SER A 206 -11.25 2.18 0.38
C SER A 206 -11.22 0.65 0.29
N GLY A 207 -12.14 0.03 -0.47
CA GLY A 207 -12.11 -1.41 -0.70
C GLY A 207 -10.84 -1.89 -1.39
N SER A 208 -10.38 -1.16 -2.40
CA SER A 208 -9.10 -1.44 -3.07
C SER A 208 -7.93 -1.32 -2.08
N ILE A 209 -7.90 -0.26 -1.28
CA ILE A 209 -6.83 -0.05 -0.29
C ILE A 209 -6.88 -1.11 0.81
N ILE A 210 -8.06 -1.51 1.31
CA ILE A 210 -8.21 -2.61 2.27
C ILE A 210 -7.58 -3.88 1.70
N ALA A 211 -7.91 -4.26 0.47
CA ALA A 211 -7.35 -5.44 -0.17
C ALA A 211 -5.81 -5.37 -0.29
N ILE A 212 -5.28 -4.20 -0.69
CA ILE A 212 -3.83 -3.92 -0.78
C ILE A 212 -3.15 -3.93 0.60
N ARG A 213 -3.85 -3.66 1.68
CA ARG A 213 -3.29 -3.67 3.04
C ARG A 213 -3.40 -5.03 3.73
N ILE A 214 -4.31 -5.88 3.30
CA ILE A 214 -4.46 -7.24 3.82
C ILE A 214 -3.53 -8.21 3.08
N LEU A 215 -3.62 -8.29 1.76
CA LEU A 215 -2.93 -9.36 1.02
C LEU A 215 -1.40 -9.32 1.13
N PRO A 216 -0.69 -8.23 0.76
CA PRO A 216 0.76 -8.24 0.73
C PRO A 216 1.44 -8.47 2.10
N PRO A 217 0.94 -7.93 3.22
CA PRO A 217 1.54 -8.22 4.52
C PRO A 217 1.32 -9.65 4.98
N TRP A 218 0.14 -10.22 4.74
CA TRP A 218 -0.20 -11.55 5.24
C TRP A 218 0.21 -12.70 4.31
N LEU A 219 0.30 -12.46 3.00
CA LEU A 219 0.63 -13.50 2.02
C LEU A 219 1.97 -14.20 2.29
N PRO A 220 3.09 -13.50 2.52
CA PRO A 220 4.36 -14.18 2.79
C PRO A 220 4.34 -14.94 4.12
N ILE A 221 3.65 -14.42 5.15
CA ILE A 221 3.53 -15.08 6.44
C ILE A 221 2.69 -16.35 6.31
N TYR A 222 1.54 -16.25 5.64
CA TYR A 222 0.65 -17.38 5.35
C TYR A 222 1.33 -18.47 4.54
N ALA A 223 2.02 -18.10 3.47
CA ALA A 223 2.74 -19.08 2.64
C ALA A 223 3.86 -19.76 3.42
N ALA A 224 4.59 -19.02 4.26
CA ALA A 224 5.65 -19.60 5.10
C ALA A 224 5.07 -20.63 6.08
N ASP A 225 3.92 -20.33 6.73
CA ASP A 225 3.25 -21.27 7.64
C ASP A 225 2.79 -22.54 6.93
N ILE A 226 2.27 -22.42 5.70
CA ILE A 226 1.92 -23.58 4.88
C ILE A 226 3.16 -24.42 4.58
N TYR A 227 4.28 -23.81 4.21
CA TYR A 227 5.51 -24.56 3.91
C TYR A 227 6.09 -25.22 5.15
N ILE A 228 6.05 -24.55 6.31
CA ILE A 228 6.51 -25.10 7.59
C ILE A 228 5.62 -26.29 7.98
N SER A 229 4.30 -26.20 7.84
CA SER A 229 3.37 -27.31 8.14
C SER A 229 3.58 -28.53 7.25
N ARG A 230 4.24 -28.34 6.09
CA ARG A 230 4.67 -29.44 5.17
C ARG A 230 6.07 -29.96 5.47
N GLY A 231 6.68 -29.55 6.60
CA GLY A 231 8.00 -30.00 7.02
C GLY A 231 9.17 -29.22 6.41
N MET A 232 8.92 -28.10 5.73
CA MET A 232 10.01 -27.27 5.21
C MET A 232 10.68 -26.50 6.35
N PRO A 233 12.03 -26.49 6.44
CA PRO A 233 12.76 -25.68 7.41
C PRO A 233 12.41 -24.18 7.30
N LEU A 234 12.33 -23.48 8.45
CA LEU A 234 11.91 -22.07 8.56
C LEU A 234 12.58 -21.17 7.51
N GLY A 235 13.90 -21.25 7.37
CA GLY A 235 14.65 -20.39 6.44
C GLY A 235 14.22 -20.59 4.99
N ARG A 236 14.08 -21.85 4.53
CA ARG A 236 13.63 -22.17 3.18
C ARG A 236 12.16 -21.77 2.98
N ALA A 237 11.31 -22.00 3.98
CA ALA A 237 9.90 -21.65 3.95
C ALA A 237 9.70 -20.13 3.74
N VAL A 238 10.45 -19.30 4.48
CA VAL A 238 10.36 -17.84 4.37
C VAL A 238 10.84 -17.34 3.00
N ILE A 239 11.95 -17.86 2.48
CA ILE A 239 12.44 -17.50 1.13
C ILE A 239 11.42 -17.91 0.05
N SER A 240 10.90 -19.14 0.13
CA SER A 240 9.92 -19.66 -0.84
C SER A 240 8.61 -18.85 -0.80
N ALA A 241 8.18 -18.43 0.38
CA ALA A 241 7.03 -17.55 0.56
C ALA A 241 7.27 -16.15 -0.03
N GLY A 242 8.47 -15.61 0.08
CA GLY A 242 8.89 -14.37 -0.57
C GLY A 242 8.82 -14.48 -2.10
N VAL A 243 9.32 -15.58 -2.68
CA VAL A 243 9.20 -15.87 -4.12
C VAL A 243 7.74 -15.92 -4.55
N LEU A 244 6.88 -16.64 -3.81
CA LEU A 244 5.45 -16.71 -4.12
C LEU A 244 4.79 -15.33 -4.06
N SER A 245 5.15 -14.51 -3.10
CA SER A 245 4.62 -13.15 -2.96
C SER A 245 5.00 -12.23 -4.13
N THR A 246 6.09 -12.52 -4.86
CA THR A 246 6.43 -11.76 -6.07
C THR A 246 5.43 -11.95 -7.20
N LEU A 247 4.69 -13.05 -7.24
CA LEU A 247 3.64 -13.27 -8.24
C LEU A 247 2.52 -12.23 -8.11
N TYR A 248 2.18 -11.84 -6.88
CA TYR A 248 1.28 -10.70 -6.65
C TYR A 248 1.83 -9.41 -7.25
N LEU A 249 3.13 -9.13 -7.07
CA LEU A 249 3.76 -7.92 -7.59
C LEU A 249 3.84 -7.93 -9.12
N VAL A 250 4.11 -9.08 -9.73
CA VAL A 250 4.05 -9.25 -11.19
C VAL A 250 2.62 -9.01 -11.70
N GLY A 251 1.62 -9.60 -11.01
CA GLY A 251 0.21 -9.34 -11.30
C GLY A 251 -0.13 -7.84 -11.24
N ARG A 252 0.38 -7.13 -10.23
CA ARG A 252 0.20 -5.69 -10.07
C ARG A 252 0.86 -4.89 -11.20
N LEU A 253 2.08 -5.23 -11.60
CA LEU A 253 2.78 -4.55 -12.69
C LEU A 253 2.05 -4.68 -14.02
N VAL A 254 1.46 -5.83 -14.29
CA VAL A 254 0.64 -6.09 -15.49
C VAL A 254 -0.76 -5.50 -15.33
N GLY A 255 -1.35 -5.65 -14.16
CA GLY A 255 -2.75 -5.28 -13.88
C GLY A 255 -3.00 -3.78 -13.96
N VAL A 256 -2.10 -2.94 -13.43
CA VAL A 256 -2.29 -1.49 -13.42
C VAL A 256 -2.51 -0.91 -14.82
N PRO A 257 -1.66 -1.18 -15.85
CA PRO A 257 -1.94 -0.71 -17.20
C PRO A 257 -3.12 -1.46 -17.86
N LEU A 258 -3.28 -2.75 -17.60
CA LEU A 258 -4.36 -3.56 -18.17
C LEU A 258 -5.75 -3.06 -17.72
N VAL A 259 -5.92 -2.72 -16.45
CA VAL A 259 -7.15 -2.17 -15.90
C VAL A 259 -7.51 -0.84 -16.57
N GLY A 260 -6.52 0.04 -16.80
CA GLY A 260 -6.72 1.29 -17.56
C GLY A 260 -7.23 1.03 -18.98
N PHE A 261 -6.55 0.14 -19.71
CA PHE A 261 -6.90 -0.22 -21.07
C PHE A 261 -8.30 -0.87 -21.19
N ILE A 262 -8.64 -1.79 -20.29
CA ILE A 262 -9.98 -2.41 -20.22
C ILE A 262 -11.03 -1.34 -19.92
N SER A 263 -10.75 -0.44 -18.99
CA SER A 263 -11.65 0.65 -18.61
C SER A 263 -12.01 1.54 -19.80
N ASP A 264 -11.03 1.94 -20.60
CA ASP A 264 -11.27 2.81 -21.76
C ASP A 264 -12.12 2.12 -22.82
N ARG A 265 -11.88 0.82 -23.08
CA ARG A 265 -12.70 0.04 -24.01
C ARG A 265 -14.12 -0.20 -23.54
N LEU A 266 -14.30 -0.45 -22.24
CA LEU A 266 -15.63 -0.69 -21.67
C LEU A 266 -16.44 0.59 -21.53
N LEU A 267 -15.79 1.74 -21.36
CA LEU A 267 -16.47 3.04 -21.34
C LEU A 267 -17.18 3.32 -22.66
N VAL A 268 -16.57 2.99 -23.80
CA VAL A 268 -17.22 3.12 -25.14
C VAL A 268 -18.46 2.23 -25.26
N ARG A 269 -18.52 1.13 -24.50
CA ARG A 269 -19.69 0.23 -24.42
C ARG A 269 -20.72 0.65 -23.36
N GLY A 270 -20.58 1.83 -22.75
CA GLY A 270 -21.49 2.37 -21.74
C GLY A 270 -21.27 1.85 -20.32
N ILE A 271 -20.21 1.10 -20.05
CA ILE A 271 -19.85 0.64 -18.70
C ILE A 271 -19.02 1.72 -18.03
N SER A 272 -19.53 2.29 -16.93
CA SER A 272 -18.82 3.33 -16.19
C SER A 272 -17.58 2.76 -15.47
N ARG A 273 -16.56 3.62 -15.26
CA ARG A 273 -15.34 3.27 -14.52
C ARG A 273 -15.65 2.78 -13.10
N ASN A 274 -16.69 3.36 -12.47
CA ASN A 274 -17.15 2.95 -11.15
C ASN A 274 -17.74 1.54 -11.14
N ALA A 275 -18.53 1.18 -12.15
CA ALA A 275 -19.08 -0.17 -12.27
C ALA A 275 -17.97 -1.21 -12.46
N LEU A 276 -16.94 -0.87 -13.25
CA LEU A 276 -15.77 -1.73 -13.43
C LEU A 276 -14.99 -1.89 -12.12
N ALA A 277 -14.77 -0.82 -11.35
CA ALA A 277 -14.09 -0.87 -10.08
C ALA A 277 -14.85 -1.74 -9.06
N ILE A 278 -16.17 -1.63 -9.01
CA ILE A 278 -17.04 -2.49 -8.18
C ILE A 278 -16.89 -3.97 -8.60
N GLY A 279 -16.87 -4.25 -9.91
CA GLY A 279 -16.63 -5.59 -10.43
C GLY A 279 -15.30 -6.19 -9.96
N PHE A 280 -14.23 -5.40 -9.98
CA PHE A 280 -12.93 -5.82 -9.46
C PHE A 280 -12.91 -6.04 -7.94
N LEU A 281 -13.68 -5.25 -7.16
CA LEU A 281 -13.82 -5.50 -5.71
C LEU A 281 -14.52 -6.83 -5.44
N LEU A 282 -15.57 -7.14 -6.18
CA LEU A 282 -16.27 -8.42 -6.05
C LEU A 282 -15.37 -9.59 -6.46
N LEU A 283 -14.60 -9.45 -7.53
CA LEU A 283 -13.59 -10.43 -7.92
C LEU A 283 -12.53 -10.60 -6.81
N ALA A 284 -12.05 -9.53 -6.22
CA ALA A 284 -11.10 -9.61 -5.10
C ALA A 284 -11.70 -10.34 -3.89
N ALA A 285 -12.97 -10.12 -3.57
CA ALA A 285 -13.66 -10.84 -2.50
C ALA A 285 -13.71 -12.37 -2.77
N VAL A 286 -14.02 -12.77 -4.01
CA VAL A 286 -13.98 -14.18 -4.44
C VAL A 286 -12.56 -14.75 -4.32
N LEU A 287 -11.55 -14.03 -4.76
CA LEU A 287 -10.16 -14.49 -4.68
C LEU A 287 -9.68 -14.61 -3.23
N PHE A 288 -10.09 -13.71 -2.31
CA PHE A 288 -9.84 -13.87 -0.88
C PHE A 288 -10.50 -15.14 -0.32
N GLN A 289 -11.74 -15.44 -0.74
CA GLN A 289 -12.42 -16.67 -0.35
C GLN A 289 -11.71 -17.93 -0.84
N MET A 290 -10.99 -17.84 -1.96
CA MET A 290 -10.21 -18.94 -2.52
C MET A 290 -8.85 -19.15 -1.85
N MET A 291 -8.35 -18.19 -1.05
CA MET A 291 -7.05 -18.31 -0.38
C MET A 291 -6.87 -19.63 0.40
N PRO A 292 -7.85 -20.08 1.20
CA PRO A 292 -7.74 -21.36 1.90
C PRO A 292 -7.59 -22.58 0.97
N LEU A 293 -8.11 -22.52 -0.26
CA LEU A 293 -7.99 -23.61 -1.23
C LEU A 293 -6.58 -23.80 -1.77
N GLY A 294 -5.78 -22.71 -1.78
CA GLY A 294 -4.38 -22.72 -2.22
C GLY A 294 -3.43 -23.51 -1.32
N ILE A 295 -3.91 -24.00 -0.17
CA ILE A 295 -3.09 -24.71 0.81
C ILE A 295 -2.53 -26.02 0.24
N ASN A 296 -3.29 -26.71 -0.56
CA ASN A 296 -2.88 -28.00 -1.10
C ASN A 296 -2.05 -27.89 -2.38
N SER A 297 -1.95 -26.69 -2.97
CA SER A 297 -1.27 -26.46 -4.24
C SER A 297 -0.57 -25.10 -4.27
N THR A 298 0.77 -25.11 -4.23
CA THR A 298 1.59 -23.89 -4.39
C THR A 298 1.32 -23.15 -5.72
N PRO A 299 1.20 -23.83 -6.88
CA PRO A 299 0.82 -23.17 -8.13
C PRO A 299 -0.54 -22.48 -8.06
N LEU A 300 -1.53 -23.10 -7.41
CA LEU A 300 -2.85 -22.50 -7.24
C LEU A 300 -2.78 -21.23 -6.37
N LEU A 301 -2.07 -21.29 -5.25
CA LEU A 301 -1.86 -20.12 -4.39
C LEU A 301 -1.15 -18.99 -5.13
N GLY A 302 -0.14 -19.32 -5.93
CA GLY A 302 0.56 -18.37 -6.79
C GLY A 302 -0.34 -17.75 -7.86
N GLY A 303 -1.20 -18.56 -8.49
CA GLY A 303 -2.19 -18.10 -9.46
C GLY A 303 -3.21 -17.13 -8.83
N ILE A 304 -3.74 -17.45 -7.65
CA ILE A 304 -4.63 -16.57 -6.90
C ILE A 304 -3.92 -15.26 -6.55
N ALA A 305 -2.70 -15.31 -6.05
CA ALA A 305 -1.91 -14.12 -5.72
C ALA A 305 -1.66 -13.23 -6.95
N PHE A 306 -1.35 -13.83 -8.10
CA PHE A 306 -1.18 -13.12 -9.37
C PHE A 306 -2.49 -12.43 -9.82
N LEU A 307 -3.62 -13.15 -9.81
CA LEU A 307 -4.94 -12.60 -10.17
C LEU A 307 -5.37 -11.48 -9.21
N MET A 308 -5.06 -11.59 -7.92
CA MET A 308 -5.28 -10.51 -6.98
C MET A 308 -4.41 -9.30 -7.31
N GLY A 309 -3.15 -9.50 -7.67
CA GLY A 309 -2.29 -8.43 -8.14
C GLY A 309 -2.88 -7.69 -9.35
N LEU A 310 -3.45 -8.43 -10.30
CA LEU A 310 -4.14 -7.85 -11.47
C LEU A 310 -5.35 -7.00 -11.10
N SER A 311 -6.14 -7.42 -10.10
CA SER A 311 -7.49 -6.90 -9.87
C SER A 311 -7.56 -5.78 -8.81
N ILE A 312 -6.78 -5.83 -7.73
CA ILE A 312 -6.99 -4.95 -6.58
C ILE A 312 -6.40 -3.54 -6.72
N ASN A 313 -5.51 -3.31 -7.69
CA ASN A 313 -4.80 -2.03 -7.84
C ASN A 313 -5.56 -1.06 -8.76
N MET A 314 -6.67 -0.50 -8.28
CA MET A 314 -7.61 0.33 -9.05
C MET A 314 -7.27 1.83 -9.02
N TYR A 315 -6.11 2.22 -8.50
CA TYR A 315 -5.74 3.64 -8.36
C TYR A 315 -5.88 4.45 -9.66
N PRO A 316 -5.40 3.99 -10.84
CA PRO A 316 -5.54 4.75 -12.07
C PRO A 316 -7.00 4.96 -12.47
N LEU A 317 -7.82 3.92 -12.30
CA LEU A 317 -9.24 3.93 -12.61
C LEU A 317 -10.00 4.96 -11.79
N VAL A 318 -9.77 4.97 -10.48
CA VAL A 318 -10.40 5.92 -9.56
C VAL A 318 -9.92 7.34 -9.82
N THR A 319 -8.60 7.54 -10.05
CA THR A 319 -8.04 8.86 -10.36
C THR A 319 -8.64 9.45 -11.63
N THR A 320 -8.78 8.65 -12.67
CA THR A 320 -9.40 9.09 -13.93
C THR A 320 -10.88 9.42 -13.73
N ALA A 321 -11.64 8.56 -13.03
CA ALA A 321 -13.05 8.81 -12.74
C ALA A 321 -13.27 10.08 -11.90
N VAL A 322 -12.40 10.35 -10.93
CA VAL A 322 -12.42 11.58 -10.14
C VAL A 322 -12.11 12.80 -11.01
N SER A 323 -11.13 12.70 -11.93
CA SER A 323 -10.79 13.79 -12.86
C SER A 323 -11.94 14.11 -13.81
N GLU A 324 -12.64 13.08 -14.28
CA GLU A 324 -13.83 13.24 -15.13
C GLU A 324 -15.01 13.88 -14.37
N ALA A 325 -15.19 13.53 -13.08
CA ALA A 325 -16.31 14.00 -12.26
C ALA A 325 -16.12 15.41 -11.69
N PHE A 326 -14.91 15.76 -11.26
CA PHE A 326 -14.62 17.00 -10.52
C PHE A 326 -13.73 17.99 -11.29
N GLY A 327 -13.29 17.62 -12.49
CA GLY A 327 -12.36 18.39 -13.31
C GLY A 327 -10.90 18.26 -12.88
N SER A 328 -10.01 18.46 -13.84
CA SER A 328 -8.56 18.25 -13.66
C SER A 328 -7.93 19.15 -12.58
N GLN A 329 -8.44 20.37 -12.41
CA GLN A 329 -7.94 21.33 -11.43
C GLN A 329 -8.21 20.92 -9.97
N ARG A 330 -9.30 20.20 -9.71
CA ARG A 330 -9.71 19.75 -8.36
C ARG A 330 -9.27 18.33 -8.05
N THR A 331 -8.83 17.57 -9.06
CA THR A 331 -8.46 16.14 -8.91
C THR A 331 -7.47 15.91 -7.78
N SER A 332 -6.43 16.71 -7.65
CA SER A 332 -5.40 16.52 -6.61
C SER A 332 -5.97 16.69 -5.20
N SER A 333 -6.80 17.71 -4.97
CA SER A 333 -7.41 17.96 -3.66
C SER A 333 -8.44 16.89 -3.29
N VAL A 334 -9.26 16.48 -4.27
CA VAL A 334 -10.26 15.40 -4.10
C VAL A 334 -9.57 14.07 -3.84
N MET A 335 -8.52 13.74 -4.59
CA MET A 335 -7.74 12.50 -4.37
C MET A 335 -7.01 12.52 -3.04
N GLY A 336 -6.51 13.67 -2.58
CA GLY A 336 -5.90 13.79 -1.25
C GLY A 336 -6.90 13.45 -0.13
N PHE A 337 -8.09 14.03 -0.18
CA PHE A 337 -9.16 13.76 0.77
C PHE A 337 -9.58 12.28 0.76
N LEU A 338 -9.86 11.76 -0.42
CA LEU A 338 -10.26 10.37 -0.65
C LEU A 338 -9.17 9.38 -0.18
N ASN A 339 -7.90 9.67 -0.48
CA ASN A 339 -6.78 8.83 -0.06
C ASN A 339 -6.63 8.77 1.46
N THR A 340 -6.91 9.86 2.19
CA THR A 340 -6.85 9.86 3.65
C THR A 340 -7.81 8.84 4.24
N PHE A 341 -9.09 8.85 3.84
CA PHE A 341 -10.08 7.87 4.30
C PHE A 341 -9.71 6.44 3.91
N ALA A 342 -9.26 6.26 2.68
CA ALA A 342 -8.86 4.94 2.20
C ALA A 342 -7.65 4.38 2.96
N GLN A 343 -6.64 5.20 3.27
CA GLN A 343 -5.48 4.75 4.05
C GLN A 343 -5.85 4.41 5.49
N LEU A 344 -6.70 5.22 6.12
CA LEU A 344 -7.21 4.93 7.48
C LEU A 344 -8.03 3.63 7.49
N SER A 345 -8.90 3.41 6.51
CA SER A 345 -9.66 2.16 6.37
C SER A 345 -8.73 0.96 6.22
N GLY A 346 -7.69 1.08 5.39
CA GLY A 346 -6.69 0.02 5.19
C GLY A 346 -5.87 -0.27 6.44
N ALA A 347 -5.48 0.75 7.21
CA ALA A 347 -4.77 0.59 8.48
C ALA A 347 -5.65 -0.13 9.52
N SER A 348 -6.92 0.30 9.64
CA SER A 348 -7.90 -0.34 10.52
C SER A 348 -8.15 -1.80 10.12
N ALA A 349 -8.30 -2.08 8.82
CA ALA A 349 -8.50 -3.44 8.33
C ALA A 349 -7.30 -4.35 8.65
N LEU A 350 -6.07 -3.86 8.51
CA LEU A 350 -4.87 -4.62 8.88
C LEU A 350 -4.83 -4.93 10.38
N LEU A 351 -5.17 -3.95 11.24
CA LEU A 351 -5.26 -4.14 12.68
C LEU A 351 -6.32 -5.20 13.04
N ILE A 352 -7.54 -5.00 12.55
CA ILE A 352 -8.67 -5.91 12.80
C ILE A 352 -8.38 -7.31 12.30
N SER A 353 -7.71 -7.45 11.15
CA SER A 353 -7.36 -8.75 10.59
C SER A 353 -6.46 -9.59 11.50
N GLY A 354 -5.49 -8.96 12.15
CA GLY A 354 -4.63 -9.63 13.13
C GLY A 354 -5.42 -10.18 14.32
N TYR A 355 -6.22 -9.33 14.95
CA TYR A 355 -7.06 -9.75 16.10
C TYR A 355 -8.14 -10.76 15.71
N LEU A 356 -8.79 -10.61 14.56
CA LEU A 356 -9.77 -11.59 14.09
C LEU A 356 -9.11 -12.93 13.73
N GLY A 357 -7.87 -12.90 13.26
CA GLY A 357 -7.07 -14.09 13.03
C GLY A 357 -6.90 -14.92 14.31
N ILE A 358 -6.68 -14.27 15.46
CA ILE A 358 -6.62 -14.92 16.76
C ILE A 358 -8.00 -15.38 17.21
N ALA A 359 -8.99 -14.50 17.21
CA ALA A 359 -10.33 -14.76 17.75
C ALA A 359 -11.06 -15.90 17.06
N LEU A 360 -10.82 -16.11 15.76
CA LEU A 360 -11.45 -17.18 14.97
C LEU A 360 -10.54 -18.41 14.80
N SER A 361 -9.38 -18.45 15.42
CA SER A 361 -8.52 -19.64 15.47
C SER A 361 -9.09 -20.67 16.45
N ALA A 362 -10.15 -21.38 16.03
CA ALA A 362 -10.83 -22.36 16.87
C ALA A 362 -10.01 -23.63 17.19
N THR A 363 -8.88 -23.83 16.53
CA THR A 363 -7.98 -24.99 16.70
C THR A 363 -6.53 -24.55 16.66
N PRO A 364 -5.84 -24.43 17.81
CA PRO A 364 -4.41 -24.20 17.84
C PRO A 364 -3.66 -25.27 17.04
N GLY A 365 -2.77 -24.85 16.14
CA GLY A 365 -1.97 -25.75 15.30
C GLY A 365 -2.52 -26.04 13.91
N ASN A 366 -3.73 -25.58 13.57
CA ASN A 366 -4.20 -25.59 12.19
C ASN A 366 -3.90 -24.27 11.50
N ALA A 367 -2.76 -24.22 10.79
CA ALA A 367 -2.28 -23.03 10.09
C ALA A 367 -3.33 -22.38 9.17
N ILE A 368 -4.32 -23.13 8.71
CA ILE A 368 -5.42 -22.70 7.83
C ILE A 368 -6.50 -21.96 8.60
N ALA A 369 -6.94 -22.56 9.71
CA ALA A 369 -8.01 -21.99 10.55
C ALA A 369 -7.61 -20.62 11.10
N GLU A 370 -6.34 -20.45 11.44
CA GLU A 370 -5.78 -19.23 11.98
C GLU A 370 -5.77 -18.03 11.00
N TYR A 371 -5.82 -18.25 9.69
CA TYR A 371 -5.88 -17.17 8.68
C TYR A 371 -7.31 -16.88 8.20
N ARG A 372 -8.31 -17.68 8.62
CA ARG A 372 -9.70 -17.48 8.21
C ARG A 372 -10.20 -16.08 8.56
N GLY A 373 -9.95 -15.61 9.79
CA GLY A 373 -10.30 -14.26 10.24
C GLY A 373 -9.66 -13.17 9.40
N ILE A 374 -8.41 -13.36 9.02
CA ILE A 374 -7.65 -12.40 8.21
C ILE A 374 -8.29 -12.23 6.82
N TRP A 375 -8.59 -13.36 6.15
CA TRP A 375 -9.22 -13.32 4.83
C TRP A 375 -10.66 -12.79 4.88
N LEU A 376 -11.40 -13.09 5.94
CA LEU A 376 -12.75 -12.55 6.16
C LEU A 376 -12.77 -11.03 6.22
N VAL A 377 -11.77 -10.37 6.83
CA VAL A 377 -11.65 -8.91 6.81
C VAL A 377 -11.45 -8.39 5.38
N GLY A 378 -10.63 -9.06 4.59
CA GLY A 378 -10.45 -8.73 3.16
C GLY A 378 -11.75 -8.85 2.36
N ILE A 379 -12.47 -9.97 2.55
CA ILE A 379 -13.77 -10.24 1.91
C ILE A 379 -14.80 -9.17 2.31
N ALA A 380 -14.98 -8.96 3.61
CA ALA A 380 -15.95 -8.00 4.16
C ALA A 380 -15.63 -6.57 3.68
N GLY A 381 -14.36 -6.17 3.70
CA GLY A 381 -13.92 -4.88 3.23
C GLY A 381 -14.25 -4.65 1.75
N CYS A 382 -14.00 -5.64 0.89
CA CYS A 382 -14.34 -5.57 -0.52
C CYS A 382 -15.86 -5.52 -0.75
N ILE A 383 -16.64 -6.38 -0.07
CA ILE A 383 -18.11 -6.44 -0.23
C ILE A 383 -18.79 -5.17 0.28
N VAL A 384 -18.43 -4.70 1.49
CA VAL A 384 -19.00 -3.46 2.07
C VAL A 384 -18.69 -2.25 1.20
N SER A 385 -17.47 -2.18 0.69
CA SER A 385 -17.06 -1.10 -0.22
C SER A 385 -17.79 -1.15 -1.56
N ALA A 386 -17.97 -2.34 -2.13
CA ALA A 386 -18.75 -2.52 -3.36
C ALA A 386 -20.23 -2.17 -3.15
N ALA A 387 -20.84 -2.63 -2.05
CA ALA A 387 -22.22 -2.32 -1.69
C ALA A 387 -22.43 -0.82 -1.47
N GLY A 388 -21.56 -0.16 -0.72
CA GLY A 388 -21.58 1.29 -0.53
C GLY A 388 -21.50 2.05 -1.87
N GLY A 389 -20.57 1.64 -2.75
CA GLY A 389 -20.46 2.19 -4.10
C GLY A 389 -21.73 2.01 -4.94
N ILE A 390 -22.37 0.85 -4.89
CA ILE A 390 -23.63 0.56 -5.60
C ILE A 390 -24.76 1.43 -5.06
N VAL A 391 -24.97 1.43 -3.74
CA VAL A 391 -26.08 2.15 -3.09
C VAL A 391 -26.02 3.65 -3.42
N ILE A 392 -24.83 4.26 -3.26
CA ILE A 392 -24.65 5.69 -3.54
C ILE A 392 -24.81 5.97 -5.04
N SER A 393 -24.30 5.10 -5.92
CA SER A 393 -24.46 5.27 -7.37
C SER A 393 -25.92 5.20 -7.82
N LEU A 394 -26.71 4.32 -7.21
CA LEU A 394 -28.16 4.22 -7.47
C LEU A 394 -28.93 5.42 -6.91
N ALA A 395 -28.60 5.89 -5.71
CA ALA A 395 -29.20 7.06 -5.10
C ALA A 395 -28.94 8.32 -5.94
N THR A 396 -27.72 8.52 -6.44
CA THR A 396 -27.37 9.67 -7.28
C THR A 396 -28.07 9.64 -8.65
N LYS A 397 -28.28 8.46 -9.24
CA LYS A 397 -29.04 8.32 -10.49
C LYS A 397 -30.53 8.67 -10.32
N ARG A 398 -31.14 8.25 -9.21
CA ARG A 398 -32.56 8.53 -8.91
C ARG A 398 -32.86 10.03 -8.73
N HIS A 399 -31.93 10.79 -8.18
CA HIS A 399 -32.15 12.21 -7.89
C HIS A 399 -31.75 13.16 -9.04
N LYS A 400 -31.33 12.66 -10.23
CA LYS A 400 -30.85 13.48 -11.37
C LYS A 400 -29.79 14.54 -10.93
N ILE A 401 -29.05 14.28 -9.84
CA ILE A 401 -28.04 15.19 -9.30
C ILE A 401 -26.71 14.96 -10.08
N PHE A 402 -26.81 14.84 -11.38
CA PHE A 402 -25.69 15.11 -12.27
C PHE A 402 -25.81 16.58 -12.68
N VAL A 403 -25.40 17.48 -11.82
CA VAL A 403 -25.05 18.82 -12.24
C VAL A 403 -23.63 18.74 -12.77
N PRO A 404 -23.40 18.79 -14.08
CA PRO A 404 -22.07 19.11 -14.57
C PRO A 404 -21.80 20.51 -14.06
N LEU A 405 -20.80 20.67 -13.20
CA LEU A 405 -20.26 21.98 -12.86
C LEU A 405 -19.70 22.55 -14.16
N ARG A 406 -20.56 23.21 -14.95
CA ARG A 406 -20.17 24.06 -16.07
C ARG A 406 -19.45 25.27 -15.48
N GLY A 407 -18.26 25.53 -15.95
CA GLY A 407 -17.47 26.71 -15.66
C GLY A 407 -16.00 26.42 -15.69
#